data_819ab6f35c6900eece30e42013518ef4
#
_entry.id   819ab6f35c6900eece30e42013518ef4
#
_cell.length_a   1.000
_cell.length_b   1.000
_cell.length_c   1.000
_cell.angle_alpha   90.00
_cell.angle_beta   90.00
_cell.angle_gamma   90.00
#
_symmetry.space_group_name_H-M   'P 1'
#
loop_
_entity.id
_entity.type
_entity.pdbx_description
1 polymer ?
#
loop_
_entity_poly.entity_id
_entity_poly.type
_entity_poly.pdbx_seq_one_letter_code
_entity_poly.pdbx_strand_id
1 'polypeptide(L)'
;VKRLLIGCLLTSLLFTLPAMAAADAAEGDVIITLGENLTEPQKQKVLEEMNAPDNAQIITVSNAEEHKYLDGLIPRAQIGTRAISSAMITIGAQGSGLDVETHNITWVTKEMYTNALITAGVKDAKIYVTAPSPVSGTAALTGLMKAYEVSSDKVIPDDVKKVATEEMVKTAKLGESIGPDKAVALLAKIKEEMANNPPQTDADLRALIEKVAKDLGITLTEEEINSLISLFNKMKNANIDWNQVNDQLSKAKDKLSAFLQSEEGKTFIQNIIDILKEIWNAIKSAFSSSEPQNNQ
;
A
#
# COMPACT_ATOMS: atom_id res chain seq x y z
N VAL A 1 -70.88 -32.50 -32.18
CA VAL A 1 -70.28 -31.38 -31.47
C VAL A 1 -68.82 -31.70 -31.20
N LYS A 2 -67.90 -31.20 -32.07
CA LYS A 2 -66.42 -31.38 -31.95
C LYS A 2 -65.90 -30.17 -31.30
N ARG A 3 -65.27 -30.29 -30.06
CA ARG A 3 -64.52 -29.21 -29.41
C ARG A 3 -63.08 -29.27 -29.90
N LEU A 4 -62.65 -28.19 -30.58
CA LEU A 4 -61.27 -27.92 -30.99
C LEU A 4 -60.51 -27.32 -29.82
N LEU A 5 -59.50 -28.00 -29.29
CA LEU A 5 -58.56 -27.49 -28.30
C LEU A 5 -57.38 -26.88 -29.06
N ILE A 6 -57.27 -25.55 -29.01
CA ILE A 6 -56.11 -24.81 -29.50
C ILE A 6 -55.11 -24.71 -28.34
N GLY A 7 -54.03 -25.49 -28.46
CA GLY A 7 -52.89 -25.37 -27.54
C GLY A 7 -51.99 -24.18 -27.93
N CYS A 8 -51.95 -23.15 -27.09
CA CYS A 8 -50.96 -22.08 -27.22
C CYS A 8 -49.59 -22.59 -26.72
N LEU A 9 -48.68 -22.79 -27.67
CA LEU A 9 -47.27 -23.08 -27.39
C LEU A 9 -46.56 -21.73 -27.10
N LEU A 10 -46.37 -21.40 -25.82
CA LEU A 10 -45.54 -20.25 -25.39
C LEU A 10 -44.08 -20.68 -25.52
N THR A 11 -43.42 -20.30 -26.59
CA THR A 11 -41.96 -20.37 -26.73
C THR A 11 -41.36 -19.21 -25.91
N SER A 12 -40.90 -19.49 -24.69
CA SER A 12 -40.08 -18.56 -23.91
C SER A 12 -38.68 -18.47 -24.51
N LEU A 13 -38.45 -17.40 -25.25
CA LEU A 13 -37.11 -17.03 -25.74
C LEU A 13 -36.28 -16.56 -24.52
N LEU A 14 -35.46 -17.45 -23.94
CA LEU A 14 -34.46 -17.11 -22.95
C LEU A 14 -33.37 -16.27 -23.64
N PHE A 15 -33.47 -14.96 -23.50
CA PHE A 15 -32.35 -14.06 -23.76
C PHE A 15 -31.27 -14.32 -22.72
N THR A 16 -30.29 -15.14 -23.05
CA THR A 16 -29.04 -15.20 -22.29
C THR A 16 -28.26 -13.92 -22.60
N LEU A 17 -28.36 -12.93 -21.73
CA LEU A 17 -27.41 -11.83 -21.71
C LEU A 17 -26.02 -12.43 -21.46
N PRO A 18 -25.00 -12.13 -22.30
CA PRO A 18 -23.64 -12.52 -21.94
C PRO A 18 -23.32 -11.84 -20.62
N ALA A 19 -23.05 -12.63 -19.57
CA ALA A 19 -22.39 -12.11 -18.37
C ALA A 19 -21.06 -11.55 -18.89
N MET A 20 -20.92 -10.21 -18.87
CA MET A 20 -19.60 -9.61 -18.97
C MET A 20 -18.83 -10.12 -17.75
N ALA A 21 -17.96 -11.10 -17.98
CA ALA A 21 -16.99 -11.48 -17.00
C ALA A 21 -16.19 -10.19 -16.71
N ALA A 22 -16.26 -9.73 -15.47
CA ALA A 22 -15.33 -8.72 -14.99
C ALA A 22 -13.92 -9.26 -15.30
N ALA A 23 -13.20 -8.56 -16.15
CA ALA A 23 -11.83 -8.96 -16.46
C ALA A 23 -11.02 -8.71 -15.19
N ASP A 24 -10.57 -9.76 -14.53
CA ASP A 24 -9.51 -9.63 -13.53
C ASP A 24 -8.33 -8.88 -14.19
N ALA A 25 -7.65 -8.00 -13.42
CA ALA A 25 -6.47 -7.30 -13.90
C ALA A 25 -5.53 -8.27 -14.61
N ALA A 26 -5.28 -8.04 -15.90
CA ALA A 26 -4.38 -8.89 -16.65
C ALA A 26 -2.93 -8.45 -16.40
N GLU A 27 -2.03 -9.41 -16.31
CA GLU A 27 -0.60 -9.12 -16.28
C GLU A 27 -0.21 -8.30 -17.52
N GLY A 28 0.46 -7.18 -17.28
CA GLY A 28 0.84 -6.23 -18.33
C GLY A 28 -0.14 -5.08 -18.56
N ASP A 29 -1.30 -5.05 -17.90
CA ASP A 29 -2.20 -3.91 -17.96
C ASP A 29 -1.51 -2.65 -17.41
N VAL A 30 -1.61 -1.55 -18.17
CA VAL A 30 -0.99 -0.27 -17.81
C VAL A 30 -2.06 0.79 -17.64
N ILE A 31 -2.13 1.37 -16.44
CA ILE A 31 -2.98 2.52 -16.15
C ILE A 31 -2.09 3.69 -15.71
N ILE A 32 -2.36 4.87 -16.28
CA ILE A 32 -1.66 6.11 -15.97
C ILE A 32 -2.65 7.08 -15.33
N THR A 33 -2.31 7.60 -14.17
CA THR A 33 -3.01 8.73 -13.57
C THR A 33 -2.24 10.00 -13.80
N LEU A 34 -2.87 11.00 -14.41
CA LEU A 34 -2.31 12.32 -14.59
C LEU A 34 -2.94 13.31 -13.61
N GLY A 35 -2.14 14.16 -13.01
CA GLY A 35 -2.64 15.27 -12.23
C GLY A 35 -3.49 16.20 -13.11
N GLU A 36 -4.72 16.51 -12.66
CA GLU A 36 -5.69 17.31 -13.42
C GLU A 36 -5.15 18.69 -13.84
N ASN A 37 -4.27 19.26 -13.03
CA ASN A 37 -3.75 20.62 -13.23
C ASN A 37 -2.46 20.66 -14.06
N LEU A 38 -2.07 19.59 -14.72
CA LEU A 38 -0.99 19.57 -15.69
C LEU A 38 -1.42 20.31 -16.96
N THR A 39 -0.53 21.16 -17.50
CA THR A 39 -0.66 21.72 -18.85
C THR A 39 -0.37 20.65 -19.90
N GLU A 40 -0.84 20.83 -21.13
CA GLU A 40 -0.59 19.85 -22.21
C GLU A 40 0.92 19.57 -22.43
N PRO A 41 1.84 20.56 -22.43
CA PRO A 41 3.26 20.27 -22.51
C PRO A 41 3.80 19.46 -21.32
N GLN A 42 3.26 19.67 -20.11
CA GLN A 42 3.62 18.91 -18.92
C GLN A 42 3.11 17.48 -18.99
N LYS A 43 1.89 17.24 -19.49
CA LYS A 43 1.37 15.89 -19.71
C LYS A 43 2.24 15.11 -20.67
N GLN A 44 2.57 15.71 -21.83
CA GLN A 44 3.44 15.08 -22.81
C GLN A 44 4.80 14.71 -22.20
N LYS A 45 5.45 15.64 -21.49
CA LYS A 45 6.73 15.39 -20.83
C LYS A 45 6.65 14.23 -19.83
N VAL A 46 5.60 14.18 -19.01
CA VAL A 46 5.38 13.12 -18.02
C VAL A 46 5.14 11.77 -18.70
N LEU A 47 4.35 11.72 -19.77
CA LEU A 47 4.09 10.49 -20.53
C LEU A 47 5.35 9.97 -21.24
N GLU A 48 6.15 10.86 -21.82
CA GLU A 48 7.47 10.53 -22.43
C GLU A 48 8.42 9.96 -21.36
N GLU A 49 8.49 10.59 -20.20
CA GLU A 49 9.36 10.14 -19.09
C GLU A 49 8.96 8.76 -18.57
N MET A 50 7.65 8.49 -18.47
CA MET A 50 7.10 7.18 -18.07
C MET A 50 7.31 6.11 -19.16
N ASN A 51 7.75 6.46 -20.38
CA ASN A 51 7.69 5.59 -21.56
C ASN A 51 6.30 4.98 -21.72
N ALA A 52 5.27 5.83 -21.63
CA ALA A 52 3.86 5.42 -21.65
C ALA A 52 3.54 4.64 -22.92
N PRO A 53 3.03 3.39 -22.83
CA PRO A 53 2.65 2.65 -24.03
C PRO A 53 1.36 3.21 -24.65
N ASP A 54 1.22 3.12 -25.98
CA ASP A 54 0.09 3.67 -26.72
C ASP A 54 -1.28 3.13 -26.27
N ASN A 55 -1.32 1.93 -25.71
CA ASN A 55 -2.51 1.27 -25.21
C ASN A 55 -2.78 1.53 -23.71
N ALA A 56 -2.00 2.36 -23.04
CA ALA A 56 -2.23 2.67 -21.63
C ALA A 56 -3.58 3.37 -21.43
N GLN A 57 -4.32 2.91 -20.43
CA GLN A 57 -5.53 3.64 -20.01
C GLN A 57 -5.12 4.86 -19.19
N ILE A 58 -5.52 6.04 -19.64
CA ILE A 58 -5.21 7.32 -18.95
C ILE A 58 -6.44 7.79 -18.19
N ILE A 59 -6.27 8.05 -16.89
CA ILE A 59 -7.27 8.65 -16.03
C ILE A 59 -6.68 9.87 -15.32
N THR A 60 -7.52 10.70 -14.72
CA THR A 60 -7.08 11.91 -14.02
C THR A 60 -7.33 11.81 -12.52
N VAL A 61 -6.48 12.51 -11.75
CA VAL A 61 -6.66 12.74 -10.33
C VAL A 61 -6.79 14.24 -10.10
N SER A 62 -7.87 14.65 -9.44
CA SER A 62 -8.13 16.04 -9.09
C SER A 62 -7.55 16.42 -7.73
N ASN A 63 -7.29 17.72 -7.54
CA ASN A 63 -6.91 18.24 -6.24
C ASN A 63 -8.03 18.05 -5.18
N ALA A 64 -9.28 18.03 -5.59
CA ALA A 64 -10.41 17.73 -4.69
C ALA A 64 -10.37 16.27 -4.19
N GLU A 65 -10.01 15.31 -5.04
CA GLU A 65 -9.83 13.90 -4.63
C GLU A 65 -8.65 13.75 -3.66
N GLU A 66 -7.57 14.49 -3.87
CA GLU A 66 -6.43 14.55 -2.96
C GLU A 66 -6.83 15.10 -1.58
N HIS A 67 -7.53 16.23 -1.56
CA HIS A 67 -8.03 16.84 -0.32
C HIS A 67 -8.97 15.92 0.46
N LYS A 68 -9.79 15.11 -0.22
CA LYS A 68 -10.69 14.13 0.44
C LYS A 68 -9.97 13.22 1.43
N TYR A 69 -8.71 12.86 1.16
CA TYR A 69 -7.94 11.93 1.98
C TYR A 69 -6.88 12.62 2.84
N LEU A 70 -6.44 13.82 2.49
CA LEU A 70 -5.35 14.54 3.17
C LEU A 70 -5.84 15.64 4.13
N ASP A 71 -7.06 16.16 3.96
CA ASP A 71 -7.62 17.19 4.84
C ASP A 71 -7.64 16.70 6.30
N GLY A 72 -7.05 17.50 7.20
CA GLY A 72 -6.90 17.17 8.61
C GLY A 72 -5.64 16.35 8.95
N LEU A 73 -4.93 15.78 7.97
CA LEU A 73 -3.67 15.07 8.19
C LEU A 73 -2.47 16.02 8.08
N ILE A 74 -2.50 16.91 7.11
CA ILE A 74 -1.49 17.95 6.89
C ILE A 74 -2.17 19.30 6.62
N PRO A 75 -1.47 20.42 6.82
CA PRO A 75 -1.99 21.74 6.48
C PRO A 75 -2.37 21.83 5.00
N ARG A 76 -3.48 22.47 4.69
CA ARG A 76 -3.92 22.67 3.28
C ARG A 76 -2.87 23.35 2.40
N ALA A 77 -2.06 24.24 2.97
CA ALA A 77 -0.94 24.86 2.26
C ALA A 77 0.12 23.84 1.79
N GLN A 78 0.28 22.73 2.51
CA GLN A 78 1.19 21.65 2.16
C GLN A 78 0.59 20.70 1.12
N ILE A 79 -0.74 20.45 1.16
CA ILE A 79 -1.44 19.73 0.10
C ILE A 79 -1.34 20.53 -1.20
N GLY A 80 -1.51 21.85 -1.11
CA GLY A 80 -1.51 22.75 -2.24
C GLY A 80 -2.88 22.86 -2.92
N THR A 81 -2.90 23.56 -4.04
CA THR A 81 -4.13 23.86 -4.82
C THR A 81 -4.13 23.20 -6.20
N ARG A 82 -3.13 22.35 -6.48
CA ARG A 82 -2.93 21.76 -7.81
C ARG A 82 -2.45 20.33 -7.68
N ALA A 83 -3.18 19.41 -8.30
CA ALA A 83 -2.73 18.05 -8.54
C ALA A 83 -1.84 18.03 -9.80
N ILE A 84 -0.53 17.87 -9.66
CA ILE A 84 0.44 17.82 -10.76
C ILE A 84 1.38 16.61 -10.69
N SER A 85 1.41 15.84 -9.61
CA SER A 85 2.06 14.54 -9.60
C SER A 85 1.22 13.52 -10.37
N SER A 86 1.90 12.58 -11.00
CA SER A 86 1.33 11.58 -11.88
C SER A 86 1.95 10.23 -11.56
N ALA A 87 1.25 9.17 -11.88
CA ALA A 87 1.75 7.83 -11.64
C ALA A 87 1.34 6.86 -12.74
N MET A 88 2.18 5.89 -13.02
CA MET A 88 1.89 4.75 -13.87
C MET A 88 1.94 3.49 -13.01
N ILE A 89 0.94 2.64 -13.15
CA ILE A 89 0.91 1.29 -12.59
C ILE A 89 0.87 0.28 -13.74
N THR A 90 1.76 -0.68 -13.68
CA THR A 90 1.76 -1.86 -14.58
C THR A 90 1.51 -3.09 -13.72
N ILE A 91 0.45 -3.82 -14.01
CA ILE A 91 0.11 -5.04 -13.29
C ILE A 91 1.17 -6.11 -13.58
N GLY A 92 1.76 -6.64 -12.54
CA GLY A 92 2.81 -7.66 -12.61
C GLY A 92 2.28 -9.08 -12.47
N ALA A 93 3.16 -10.05 -12.70
CA ALA A 93 2.87 -11.46 -12.46
C ALA A 93 2.53 -11.71 -10.99
N GLN A 94 1.63 -12.66 -10.74
CA GLN A 94 1.27 -13.05 -9.39
C GLN A 94 2.51 -13.42 -8.56
N GLY A 95 2.66 -12.80 -7.41
CA GLY A 95 3.78 -13.05 -6.51
C GLY A 95 5.00 -12.16 -6.75
N SER A 96 4.97 -11.24 -7.75
CA SER A 96 6.10 -10.33 -8.04
C SER A 96 6.30 -9.25 -6.97
N GLY A 97 5.29 -8.98 -6.12
CA GLY A 97 5.31 -7.91 -5.14
C GLY A 97 5.28 -6.52 -5.79
N LEU A 98 5.42 -5.48 -4.99
CA LEU A 98 5.45 -4.10 -5.47
C LEU A 98 6.89 -3.67 -5.81
N ASP A 99 7.04 -2.92 -6.91
CA ASP A 99 8.26 -2.26 -7.33
C ASP A 99 7.95 -0.79 -7.61
N VAL A 100 8.48 0.12 -6.80
CA VAL A 100 8.16 1.55 -6.86
C VAL A 100 9.40 2.35 -7.19
N GLU A 101 9.30 3.18 -8.23
CA GLU A 101 10.29 4.18 -8.60
C GLU A 101 9.67 5.57 -8.52
N THR A 102 10.46 6.57 -8.12
CA THR A 102 10.00 7.96 -7.99
C THR A 102 10.97 8.92 -8.65
N HIS A 103 10.44 9.95 -9.32
CA HIS A 103 11.24 11.05 -9.88
C HIS A 103 10.55 12.40 -9.59
N ASN A 104 11.33 13.42 -9.23
CA ASN A 104 10.81 14.73 -8.81
C ASN A 104 9.84 14.69 -7.61
N ILE A 105 9.93 13.67 -6.77
CA ILE A 105 9.17 13.56 -5.53
C ILE A 105 10.13 13.80 -4.36
N THR A 106 9.81 14.77 -3.49
CA THR A 106 10.77 15.28 -2.50
C THR A 106 10.44 14.94 -1.06
N TRP A 107 9.20 14.52 -0.76
CA TRP A 107 8.76 14.27 0.60
C TRP A 107 8.35 12.80 0.84
N VAL A 108 7.57 12.22 -0.07
CA VAL A 108 7.17 10.82 -0.01
C VAL A 108 8.22 9.95 -0.71
N THR A 109 8.81 8.99 0.00
CA THR A 109 9.78 8.06 -0.60
C THR A 109 9.07 6.89 -1.29
N LYS A 110 9.79 6.15 -2.14
CA LYS A 110 9.27 4.95 -2.80
C LYS A 110 8.82 3.88 -1.80
N GLU A 111 9.51 3.76 -0.68
CA GLU A 111 9.19 2.82 0.39
C GLU A 111 7.92 3.24 1.15
N MET A 112 7.68 4.55 1.32
CA MET A 112 6.43 5.07 1.90
C MET A 112 5.23 4.75 1.01
N TYR A 113 5.37 4.92 -0.32
CA TYR A 113 4.34 4.48 -1.27
C TYR A 113 4.11 2.98 -1.17
N THR A 114 5.18 2.18 -1.17
CA THR A 114 5.10 0.72 -1.06
C THR A 114 4.31 0.32 0.19
N ASN A 115 4.64 0.87 1.36
CA ASN A 115 3.96 0.57 2.61
C ASN A 115 2.46 0.94 2.58
N ALA A 116 2.14 2.14 2.09
CA ALA A 116 0.76 2.61 2.01
C ALA A 116 -0.07 1.81 1.00
N LEU A 117 0.51 1.44 -0.14
CA LEU A 117 -0.14 0.62 -1.16
C LEU A 117 -0.39 -0.80 -0.68
N ILE A 118 0.54 -1.40 0.08
CA ILE A 118 0.33 -2.70 0.75
C ILE A 118 -0.88 -2.61 1.70
N THR A 119 -0.98 -1.55 2.50
CA THR A 119 -2.12 -1.31 3.39
C THR A 119 -3.42 -1.13 2.61
N ALA A 120 -3.37 -0.47 1.44
CA ALA A 120 -4.51 -0.33 0.53
C ALA A 120 -4.90 -1.63 -0.20
N GLY A 121 -4.15 -2.71 -0.03
CA GLY A 121 -4.42 -3.99 -0.69
C GLY A 121 -3.92 -4.08 -2.13
N VAL A 122 -3.08 -3.14 -2.57
CA VAL A 122 -2.40 -3.21 -3.87
C VAL A 122 -1.30 -4.27 -3.81
N LYS A 123 -1.18 -5.07 -4.85
CA LYS A 123 -0.21 -6.15 -4.94
C LYS A 123 0.30 -6.34 -6.38
N ASP A 124 1.49 -6.92 -6.46
CA ASP A 124 2.03 -7.43 -7.72
C ASP A 124 2.00 -6.39 -8.86
N ALA A 125 2.70 -5.27 -8.68
CA ALA A 125 2.71 -4.17 -9.65
C ALA A 125 4.08 -3.47 -9.71
N LYS A 126 4.44 -3.00 -10.90
CA LYS A 126 5.49 -2.03 -11.11
C LYS A 126 4.86 -0.63 -11.18
N ILE A 127 5.43 0.30 -10.42
CA ILE A 127 4.88 1.63 -10.21
C ILE A 127 5.96 2.68 -10.47
N TYR A 128 5.61 3.69 -11.27
CA TYR A 128 6.44 4.85 -11.49
C TYR A 128 5.68 6.12 -11.11
N VAL A 129 6.24 6.92 -10.22
CA VAL A 129 5.65 8.18 -9.75
C VAL A 129 6.53 9.33 -10.16
N THR A 130 5.95 10.33 -10.82
CA THR A 130 6.69 11.53 -11.25
C THR A 130 5.86 12.80 -11.20
N ALA A 131 6.54 13.93 -11.37
CA ALA A 131 5.95 15.24 -11.58
C ALA A 131 6.85 16.07 -12.51
N PRO A 132 6.31 17.08 -13.23
CA PRO A 132 7.08 17.92 -14.15
C PRO A 132 8.14 18.79 -13.45
N SER A 133 8.03 18.94 -12.14
CA SER A 133 8.95 19.66 -11.24
C SER A 133 8.87 19.07 -9.83
N PRO A 134 9.83 19.34 -8.92
CA PRO A 134 9.81 18.82 -7.57
C PRO A 134 8.52 19.14 -6.80
N VAL A 135 7.87 18.12 -6.22
CA VAL A 135 6.63 18.19 -5.42
C VAL A 135 6.68 17.23 -4.23
N SER A 136 5.73 17.37 -3.29
CA SER A 136 5.62 16.45 -2.14
C SER A 136 5.31 15.00 -2.55
N GLY A 137 4.46 14.81 -3.57
CA GLY A 137 4.04 13.51 -4.06
C GLY A 137 2.74 12.97 -3.46
N THR A 138 2.06 13.72 -2.62
CA THR A 138 0.86 13.24 -1.90
C THR A 138 -0.30 12.87 -2.81
N ALA A 139 -0.52 13.61 -3.92
CA ALA A 139 -1.58 13.31 -4.89
C ALA A 139 -1.40 11.97 -5.61
N ALA A 140 -0.15 11.53 -5.80
CA ALA A 140 0.14 10.30 -6.53
C ALA A 140 -0.43 9.05 -5.85
N LEU A 141 -0.46 8.98 -4.51
CA LEU A 141 -1.05 7.83 -3.82
C LEU A 141 -2.54 7.70 -4.12
N THR A 142 -3.28 8.81 -4.11
CA THR A 142 -4.70 8.82 -4.50
C THR A 142 -4.89 8.32 -5.94
N GLY A 143 -4.04 8.79 -6.85
CA GLY A 143 -4.02 8.33 -8.24
C GLY A 143 -3.72 6.84 -8.39
N LEU A 144 -2.72 6.32 -7.66
CA LEU A 144 -2.35 4.91 -7.68
C LEU A 144 -3.46 3.99 -7.17
N MET A 145 -4.12 4.36 -6.07
CA MET A 145 -5.27 3.59 -5.57
C MET A 145 -6.40 3.58 -6.60
N LYS A 146 -6.70 4.73 -7.22
CA LYS A 146 -7.70 4.84 -8.29
C LYS A 146 -7.34 4.02 -9.52
N ALA A 147 -6.07 4.04 -9.95
CA ALA A 147 -5.58 3.24 -11.07
C ALA A 147 -5.70 1.74 -10.79
N TYR A 148 -5.36 1.31 -9.58
CA TYR A 148 -5.48 -0.08 -9.18
C TYR A 148 -6.94 -0.56 -9.16
N GLU A 149 -7.87 0.28 -8.70
CA GLU A 149 -9.32 -0.04 -8.77
C GLU A 149 -9.79 -0.25 -10.21
N VAL A 150 -9.33 0.62 -11.13
CA VAL A 150 -9.67 0.52 -12.55
C VAL A 150 -9.10 -0.76 -13.19
N SER A 151 -7.86 -1.13 -12.85
CA SER A 151 -7.22 -2.31 -13.42
C SER A 151 -7.75 -3.62 -12.84
N SER A 152 -8.05 -3.65 -11.53
CA SER A 152 -8.43 -4.89 -10.82
C SER A 152 -9.93 -5.13 -10.73
N ASP A 153 -10.75 -4.20 -11.19
CA ASP A 153 -12.21 -4.17 -11.00
C ASP A 153 -12.63 -4.35 -9.51
N LYS A 154 -11.75 -3.94 -8.60
CA LYS A 154 -11.95 -4.01 -7.15
C LYS A 154 -12.00 -2.62 -6.56
N VAL A 155 -13.00 -2.37 -5.74
CA VAL A 155 -13.12 -1.11 -5.00
C VAL A 155 -12.33 -1.22 -3.69
N ILE A 156 -11.38 -0.32 -3.49
CA ILE A 156 -10.70 -0.17 -2.20
C ILE A 156 -11.65 0.62 -1.28
N PRO A 157 -12.06 0.08 -0.11
CA PRO A 157 -12.94 0.81 0.81
C PRO A 157 -12.39 2.18 1.21
N ASP A 158 -13.27 3.16 1.37
CA ASP A 158 -12.86 4.55 1.70
C ASP A 158 -12.11 4.67 3.03
N ASP A 159 -12.43 3.85 4.02
CA ASP A 159 -11.72 3.76 5.30
C ASP A 159 -10.29 3.23 5.11
N VAL A 160 -10.10 2.24 4.24
CA VAL A 160 -8.78 1.70 3.89
C VAL A 160 -7.96 2.74 3.14
N LYS A 161 -8.53 3.45 2.16
CA LYS A 161 -7.84 4.56 1.46
C LYS A 161 -7.39 5.66 2.43
N LYS A 162 -8.26 6.04 3.37
CA LYS A 162 -7.92 7.04 4.39
C LYS A 162 -6.79 6.58 5.29
N VAL A 163 -6.82 5.35 5.74
CA VAL A 163 -5.80 4.80 6.64
C VAL A 163 -4.47 4.65 5.92
N ALA A 164 -4.46 4.19 4.67
CA ALA A 164 -3.24 4.10 3.84
C ALA A 164 -2.63 5.50 3.59
N THR A 165 -3.47 6.50 3.33
CA THR A 165 -3.00 7.89 3.18
C THR A 165 -2.47 8.46 4.50
N GLU A 166 -3.14 8.19 5.62
CA GLU A 166 -2.67 8.60 6.95
C GLU A 166 -1.35 7.92 7.31
N GLU A 167 -1.18 6.65 6.97
CA GLU A 167 0.10 5.93 7.13
C GLU A 167 1.22 6.63 6.41
N MET A 168 1.04 6.92 5.11
CA MET A 168 2.05 7.61 4.31
C MET A 168 2.45 8.96 4.93
N VAL A 169 1.47 9.77 5.31
CA VAL A 169 1.70 11.09 5.92
C VAL A 169 2.42 10.98 7.26
N LYS A 170 1.99 10.06 8.12
CA LYS A 170 2.61 9.87 9.44
C LYS A 170 4.03 9.31 9.32
N THR A 171 4.26 8.40 8.36
CA THR A 171 5.60 7.89 8.06
C THR A 171 6.52 9.02 7.60
N ALA A 172 6.04 9.90 6.70
CA ALA A 172 6.82 11.03 6.21
C ALA A 172 7.16 12.03 7.34
N LYS A 173 6.17 12.39 8.18
CA LYS A 173 6.39 13.26 9.34
C LYS A 173 7.35 12.63 10.36
N LEU A 174 7.19 11.35 10.65
CA LEU A 174 8.10 10.63 11.54
C LEU A 174 9.51 10.58 10.95
N GLY A 175 9.62 10.44 9.62
CA GLY A 175 10.87 10.47 8.89
C GLY A 175 11.63 11.80 9.03
N GLU A 176 10.95 12.92 9.26
CA GLU A 176 11.59 14.22 9.53
C GLU A 176 12.34 14.21 10.87
N SER A 177 11.92 13.43 11.85
CA SER A 177 12.55 13.36 13.19
C SER A 177 13.57 12.24 13.33
N ILE A 178 13.27 11.03 12.81
CA ILE A 178 14.12 9.84 13.01
C ILE A 178 14.84 9.35 11.75
N GLY A 179 14.60 9.99 10.61
CA GLY A 179 15.04 9.57 9.27
C GLY A 179 13.98 8.73 8.55
N PRO A 180 13.82 8.93 7.21
CA PRO A 180 12.76 8.30 6.43
C PRO A 180 12.84 6.77 6.45
N ASP A 181 14.04 6.20 6.35
CA ASP A 181 14.24 4.75 6.30
C ASP A 181 13.84 4.07 7.61
N LYS A 182 14.22 4.70 8.75
CA LYS A 182 13.82 4.20 10.08
C LYS A 182 12.31 4.27 10.29
N ALA A 183 11.68 5.36 9.83
CA ALA A 183 10.23 5.50 9.92
C ALA A 183 9.51 4.43 9.11
N VAL A 184 9.94 4.18 7.87
CA VAL A 184 9.41 3.11 7.00
C VAL A 184 9.58 1.74 7.65
N ALA A 185 10.78 1.42 8.13
CA ALA A 185 11.09 0.13 8.75
C ALA A 185 10.26 -0.08 10.03
N LEU A 186 10.09 0.95 10.85
CA LEU A 186 9.29 0.90 12.06
C LEU A 186 7.83 0.54 11.75
N LEU A 187 7.20 1.26 10.81
CA LEU A 187 5.81 0.99 10.46
C LEU A 187 5.63 -0.38 9.81
N ALA A 188 6.53 -0.77 8.91
CA ALA A 188 6.50 -2.09 8.28
C ALA A 188 6.61 -3.21 9.33
N LYS A 189 7.51 -3.08 10.30
CA LYS A 189 7.70 -4.10 11.35
C LYS A 189 6.52 -4.17 12.31
N ILE A 190 5.93 -3.02 12.70
CA ILE A 190 4.70 -3.04 13.51
C ILE A 190 3.56 -3.71 12.76
N LYS A 191 3.37 -3.44 11.45
CA LYS A 191 2.35 -4.11 10.63
C LYS A 191 2.56 -5.63 10.56
N GLU A 192 3.79 -6.07 10.40
CA GLU A 192 4.13 -7.50 10.41
C GLU A 192 3.76 -8.16 11.73
N GLU A 193 4.10 -7.53 12.85
CA GLU A 193 3.74 -8.05 14.18
C GLU A 193 2.23 -8.05 14.39
N MET A 194 1.53 -7.01 13.95
CA MET A 194 0.06 -6.95 14.01
C MET A 194 -0.62 -8.04 13.17
N ALA A 195 -0.07 -8.37 12.00
CA ALA A 195 -0.59 -9.43 11.15
C ALA A 195 -0.40 -10.82 11.80
N ASN A 196 0.72 -11.03 12.49
CA ASN A 196 1.05 -12.32 13.10
C ASN A 196 0.45 -12.48 14.52
N ASN A 197 0.40 -11.40 15.30
CA ASN A 197 -0.04 -11.40 16.69
C ASN A 197 -0.74 -10.08 17.04
N PRO A 198 -2.02 -9.91 16.66
CA PRO A 198 -2.72 -8.65 16.80
C PRO A 198 -2.90 -8.25 18.28
N PRO A 199 -2.47 -7.02 18.69
CA PRO A 199 -2.63 -6.53 20.04
C PRO A 199 -4.13 -6.40 20.38
N GLN A 200 -4.49 -6.78 21.61
CA GLN A 200 -5.89 -6.77 22.05
C GLN A 200 -6.30 -5.43 22.65
N THR A 201 -5.38 -4.73 23.30
CA THR A 201 -5.62 -3.46 24.00
C THR A 201 -4.68 -2.37 23.50
N ASP A 202 -4.98 -1.11 23.81
CA ASP A 202 -4.07 0.01 23.55
C ASP A 202 -2.75 -0.13 24.33
N ALA A 203 -2.77 -0.75 25.51
CA ALA A 203 -1.58 -1.03 26.28
C ALA A 203 -0.69 -2.05 25.56
N ASP A 204 -1.27 -3.12 24.99
CA ASP A 204 -0.53 -4.11 24.21
C ASP A 204 0.06 -3.47 22.95
N LEU A 205 -0.72 -2.60 22.27
CA LEU A 205 -0.26 -1.89 21.08
C LEU A 205 0.88 -0.91 21.42
N ARG A 206 0.79 -0.19 22.53
CA ARG A 206 1.89 0.66 23.02
C ARG A 206 3.14 -0.17 23.28
N ALA A 207 3.01 -1.27 24.01
CA ALA A 207 4.13 -2.14 24.32
C ALA A 207 4.78 -2.72 23.04
N LEU A 208 3.97 -3.07 22.04
CA LEU A 208 4.46 -3.50 20.72
C LEU A 208 5.26 -2.39 20.03
N ILE A 209 4.72 -1.17 19.95
CA ILE A 209 5.38 -0.02 19.32
C ILE A 209 6.72 0.27 20.01
N GLU A 210 6.73 0.35 21.35
CA GLU A 210 7.93 0.63 22.14
C GLU A 210 8.99 -0.49 21.98
N LYS A 211 8.55 -1.75 21.96
CA LYS A 211 9.43 -2.90 21.71
C LYS A 211 10.06 -2.80 20.33
N VAL A 212 9.27 -2.63 19.27
CA VAL A 212 9.79 -2.56 17.90
C VAL A 212 10.72 -1.35 17.74
N ALA A 213 10.37 -0.19 18.29
CA ALA A 213 11.23 0.99 18.27
C ALA A 213 12.58 0.72 18.94
N LYS A 214 12.56 0.11 20.14
CA LYS A 214 13.77 -0.28 20.87
C LYS A 214 14.62 -1.28 20.07
N ASP A 215 13.98 -2.29 19.49
CA ASP A 215 14.65 -3.33 18.71
C ASP A 215 15.34 -2.72 17.47
N LEU A 216 14.76 -1.67 16.89
CA LEU A 216 15.34 -0.92 15.76
C LEU A 216 16.31 0.21 16.18
N GLY A 217 16.59 0.37 17.49
CA GLY A 217 17.44 1.47 17.97
C GLY A 217 16.84 2.85 17.75
N ILE A 218 15.50 2.95 17.80
CA ILE A 218 14.74 4.18 17.58
C ILE A 218 14.23 4.68 18.93
N THR A 219 14.42 5.99 19.20
CA THR A 219 13.79 6.67 20.34
C THR A 219 12.62 7.47 19.84
N LEU A 220 11.43 7.22 20.36
CA LEU A 220 10.20 7.93 20.06
C LEU A 220 9.79 8.84 21.20
N THR A 221 9.22 9.97 20.87
CA THR A 221 8.52 10.84 21.83
C THR A 221 7.15 10.27 22.19
N GLU A 222 6.57 10.70 23.31
CA GLU A 222 5.20 10.32 23.69
C GLU A 222 4.16 10.73 22.63
N GLU A 223 4.36 11.86 21.97
CA GLU A 223 3.48 12.32 20.88
C GLU A 223 3.54 11.37 19.67
N GLU A 224 4.74 10.95 19.28
CA GLU A 224 4.94 9.99 18.18
C GLU A 224 4.33 8.63 18.51
N ILE A 225 4.54 8.12 19.73
CA ILE A 225 3.92 6.87 20.19
C ILE A 225 2.39 6.96 20.13
N ASN A 226 1.79 8.03 20.68
CA ASN A 226 0.35 8.22 20.65
C ASN A 226 -0.20 8.39 19.22
N SER A 227 0.56 9.05 18.34
CA SER A 227 0.23 9.17 16.92
C SER A 227 0.21 7.80 16.24
N LEU A 228 1.18 6.94 16.52
CA LEU A 228 1.24 5.57 15.99
C LEU A 228 0.11 4.70 16.54
N ILE A 229 -0.18 4.76 17.86
CA ILE A 229 -1.33 4.06 18.46
C ILE A 229 -2.63 4.44 17.74
N SER A 230 -2.86 5.74 17.52
CA SER A 230 -4.04 6.21 16.79
C SER A 230 -4.11 5.64 15.37
N LEU A 231 -3.00 5.61 14.63
CA LEU A 231 -2.94 5.06 13.27
C LEU A 231 -3.26 3.56 13.27
N PHE A 232 -2.56 2.79 14.11
CA PHE A 232 -2.72 1.34 14.12
C PHE A 232 -4.08 0.88 14.66
N ASN A 233 -4.72 1.64 15.55
CA ASN A 233 -6.11 1.40 15.92
C ASN A 233 -7.08 1.64 14.76
N LYS A 234 -6.84 2.66 13.93
CA LYS A 234 -7.63 2.85 12.70
C LYS A 234 -7.40 1.72 11.70
N MET A 235 -6.14 1.25 11.53
CA MET A 235 -5.83 0.09 10.69
C MET A 235 -6.54 -1.17 11.19
N LYS A 236 -6.55 -1.42 12.50
CA LYS A 236 -7.23 -2.56 13.11
C LYS A 236 -8.76 -2.54 12.86
N ASN A 237 -9.35 -1.35 12.81
CA ASN A 237 -10.78 -1.16 12.60
C ASN A 237 -11.17 -1.07 11.12
N ALA A 238 -10.24 -0.83 10.21
CA ALA A 238 -10.45 -0.85 8.78
C ALA A 238 -10.49 -2.28 8.25
N ASN A 239 -11.19 -2.48 7.13
CA ASN A 239 -11.30 -3.80 6.49
C ASN A 239 -10.03 -4.16 5.69
N ILE A 240 -8.89 -4.27 6.38
CA ILE A 240 -7.58 -4.61 5.81
C ILE A 240 -7.39 -6.12 5.82
N ASP A 241 -6.95 -6.69 4.70
CA ASP A 241 -6.51 -8.08 4.61
C ASP A 241 -5.08 -8.22 5.17
N TRP A 242 -4.97 -8.54 6.45
CA TRP A 242 -3.70 -8.69 7.14
C TRP A 242 -2.84 -9.85 6.63
N ASN A 243 -3.45 -10.90 6.04
CA ASN A 243 -2.69 -11.98 5.41
C ASN A 243 -2.00 -11.47 4.15
N GLN A 244 -2.72 -10.68 3.33
CA GLN A 244 -2.15 -10.05 2.16
C GLN A 244 -1.07 -9.02 2.55
N VAL A 245 -1.28 -8.22 3.60
CA VAL A 245 -0.27 -7.29 4.13
C VAL A 245 1.01 -8.04 4.47
N ASN A 246 0.92 -9.14 5.23
CA ASN A 246 2.09 -9.93 5.64
C ASN A 246 2.83 -10.55 4.44
N ASP A 247 2.09 -11.09 3.47
CA ASP A 247 2.67 -11.63 2.22
C ASP A 247 3.44 -10.57 1.44
N GLN A 248 2.82 -9.39 1.21
CA GLN A 248 3.45 -8.30 0.46
C GLN A 248 4.64 -7.67 1.22
N LEU A 249 4.58 -7.55 2.54
CA LEU A 249 5.72 -7.11 3.34
C LEU A 249 6.90 -8.09 3.25
N SER A 250 6.63 -9.38 3.23
CA SER A 250 7.68 -10.40 3.05
C SER A 250 8.39 -10.27 1.70
N LYS A 251 7.63 -10.03 0.63
CA LYS A 251 8.18 -9.78 -0.72
C LYS A 251 8.93 -8.44 -0.81
N ALA A 252 8.48 -7.41 -0.08
CA ALA A 252 9.17 -6.12 -0.04
C ALA A 252 10.52 -6.19 0.70
N LYS A 253 10.68 -7.09 1.68
CA LYS A 253 11.93 -7.28 2.43
C LYS A 253 13.11 -7.65 1.54
N ASP A 254 12.91 -8.49 0.54
CA ASP A 254 13.97 -8.90 -0.37
C ASP A 254 14.48 -7.71 -1.21
N LYS A 255 13.59 -6.78 -1.55
CA LYS A 255 13.93 -5.54 -2.25
C LYS A 255 14.52 -4.48 -1.33
N LEU A 256 14.07 -4.43 -0.07
CA LEU A 256 14.64 -3.56 0.96
C LEU A 256 16.07 -3.99 1.32
N SER A 257 16.40 -5.28 1.19
CA SER A 257 17.74 -5.80 1.47
C SER A 257 18.84 -5.20 0.57
N ALA A 258 18.51 -4.80 -0.65
CA ALA A 258 19.44 -4.13 -1.54
C ALA A 258 19.79 -2.70 -1.05
N PHE A 259 18.80 -1.99 -0.50
CA PHE A 259 18.99 -0.68 0.16
C PHE A 259 19.85 -0.84 1.45
N LEU A 260 19.61 -1.88 2.19
CA LEU A 260 20.31 -2.21 3.43
C LEU A 260 21.80 -2.60 3.21
N GLN A 261 22.29 -2.67 1.99
CA GLN A 261 23.71 -2.88 1.67
C GLN A 261 24.54 -1.58 1.64
N SER A 262 23.93 -0.41 1.83
CA SER A 262 24.68 0.84 2.05
C SER A 262 25.39 0.82 3.41
N GLU A 263 26.49 1.58 3.57
CA GLU A 263 27.28 1.60 4.81
C GLU A 263 26.42 2.03 6.04
N GLU A 264 25.50 2.97 5.84
CA GLU A 264 24.54 3.39 6.87
C GLU A 264 23.48 2.32 7.15
N GLY A 265 23.08 1.60 6.11
CA GLY A 265 22.20 0.45 6.23
C GLY A 265 22.83 -0.74 6.93
N LYS A 266 24.14 -0.99 6.80
CA LYS A 266 24.82 -2.17 7.39
C LYS A 266 24.73 -2.22 8.92
N THR A 267 24.89 -1.10 9.60
CA THR A 267 24.76 -1.04 11.07
C THR A 267 23.31 -1.24 11.49
N PHE A 268 22.36 -0.69 10.75
CA PHE A 268 20.93 -0.86 10.97
C PHE A 268 20.50 -2.31 10.69
N ILE A 269 21.05 -2.92 9.62
CA ILE A 269 20.83 -4.34 9.29
C ILE A 269 21.33 -5.26 10.39
N GLN A 270 22.53 -5.02 10.88
CA GLN A 270 23.09 -5.94 11.86
C GLN A 270 22.15 -6.08 13.06
N ASN A 271 21.58 -4.95 13.50
CA ASN A 271 20.58 -4.96 14.56
C ASN A 271 19.28 -5.71 14.14
N ILE A 272 18.80 -5.50 12.91
CA ILE A 272 17.60 -6.23 12.41
C ILE A 272 17.87 -7.72 12.24
N ILE A 273 19.03 -8.11 11.71
CA ILE A 273 19.41 -9.52 11.54
C ILE A 273 19.51 -10.22 12.88
N ASP A 274 20.07 -9.58 13.89
CA ASP A 274 20.21 -10.15 15.22
C ASP A 274 18.84 -10.32 15.90
N ILE A 275 17.93 -9.37 15.71
CA ILE A 275 16.53 -9.46 16.15
C ILE A 275 15.79 -10.61 15.42
N LEU A 276 15.95 -10.72 14.10
CA LEU A 276 15.32 -11.80 13.33
C LEU A 276 15.86 -13.17 13.74
N LYS A 277 17.13 -13.28 14.07
CA LYS A 277 17.73 -14.50 14.63
C LYS A 277 17.17 -14.84 16.02
N GLU A 278 16.98 -13.84 16.88
CA GLU A 278 16.38 -14.07 18.22
C GLU A 278 14.92 -14.51 18.11
N ILE A 279 14.13 -13.88 17.23
CA ILE A 279 12.75 -14.30 16.95
C ILE A 279 12.71 -15.71 16.37
N TRP A 280 13.58 -16.03 15.41
CA TRP A 280 13.69 -17.37 14.84
C TRP A 280 14.07 -18.42 15.89
N ASN A 281 15.02 -18.09 16.77
CA ASN A 281 15.42 -18.97 17.87
C ASN A 281 14.31 -19.14 18.92
N ALA A 282 13.54 -18.09 19.21
CA ALA A 282 12.38 -18.16 20.10
C ALA A 282 11.25 -19.04 19.51
N ILE A 283 10.97 -18.91 18.22
CA ILE A 283 10.01 -19.74 17.50
C ILE A 283 10.49 -21.21 17.52
N LYS A 284 11.76 -21.44 17.22
CA LYS A 284 12.34 -22.79 17.20
C LYS A 284 12.34 -23.45 18.59
N SER A 285 12.58 -22.68 19.65
CA SER A 285 12.50 -23.19 21.04
C SER A 285 11.04 -23.46 21.45
N ALA A 286 10.09 -22.69 21.04
CA ALA A 286 8.66 -22.92 21.29
C ALA A 286 8.15 -24.20 20.60
N PHE A 287 8.62 -24.48 19.38
CA PHE A 287 8.28 -25.72 18.66
C PHE A 287 9.03 -26.96 19.20
N SER A 288 10.25 -26.80 19.71
CA SER A 288 11.01 -27.93 20.30
C SER A 288 10.57 -28.33 21.72
N SER A 289 9.84 -27.43 22.41
CA SER A 289 9.28 -27.75 23.75
C SER A 289 7.90 -28.44 23.70
N SER A 290 7.35 -28.69 22.51
CA SER A 290 6.03 -29.33 22.31
C SER A 290 6.12 -30.80 21.88
N GLU A 291 7.28 -31.48 21.97
CA GLU A 291 7.30 -32.93 21.83
C GLU A 291 6.75 -33.58 23.10
N PRO A 292 5.70 -34.40 23.04
CA PRO A 292 5.20 -35.12 24.19
C PRO A 292 6.21 -36.16 24.62
N GLN A 293 6.67 -36.06 25.87
CA GLN A 293 7.40 -37.17 26.50
C GLN A 293 6.49 -38.41 26.51
N ASN A 294 6.77 -39.34 25.61
CA ASN A 294 6.23 -40.69 25.66
C ASN A 294 6.97 -41.44 26.80
N ASN A 295 6.37 -41.45 27.99
CA ASN A 295 6.79 -42.33 29.06
C ASN A 295 6.31 -43.75 28.74
N GLN A 296 7.26 -44.64 28.50
CA GLN A 296 7.05 -46.10 28.67
C GLN A 296 7.08 -46.48 30.14
#